data_bfb7aaf74d8abe2f6af11c535ac937a2
#
_entry.id   bfb7aaf74d8abe2f6af11c535ac937a2
#
_cell.length_a   1.000
_cell.length_b   1.000
_cell.length_c   1.000
_cell.angle_alpha   90.00
_cell.angle_beta   90.00
_cell.angle_gamma   90.00
#
_symmetry.space_group_name_H-M   'P 1'
#
loop_
_entity.id
_entity.type
_entity.pdbx_description
1 polymer ?
#
loop_
_entity_poly.entity_id
_entity_poly.type
_entity_poly.pdbx_seq_one_letter_code
_entity_poly.pdbx_strand_id
1 'polypeptide(L)'
;MDANMDRTTLIVGDLHLKQESLFPLIDGAIEHAGATDVILCGDYMDDWGADSWFALDALFSLIAWIDGKRDAGVSVTPLVGNHDFCYLNHFIGCGTDQRILDDAGWKLKQMGLRAAAVADGRLVTHAGVTGGWHDRYIPDTETSYEIADALNEMLDGTVTFARCLYEAGYGRGGSSLTPGPLWADMNELLDDPAPYIDQIVGHTPVMSADTHVAYWYGDVQEGASFVSFCDTFSLRRDLTPLGDGSMLVVGDGKVKSISNRGVWRKCIADYRIARGVGKPLELDDIEESGWTVEDTI
;
A
#
# COMPACT_ATOMS: atom_id res chain seq x y z
N MET A 1 22.53 13.69 -18.54
CA MET A 1 22.96 12.29 -18.38
C MET A 1 22.05 11.69 -17.36
N ASP A 2 21.09 10.93 -17.84
CA ASP A 2 19.93 10.48 -17.04
C ASP A 2 20.37 9.43 -16.01
N ALA A 3 20.30 9.81 -14.74
CA ALA A 3 20.58 8.94 -13.58
C ALA A 3 19.41 7.99 -13.28
N ASN A 4 18.60 7.66 -14.27
CA ASN A 4 17.36 6.87 -14.08
C ASN A 4 17.40 5.50 -14.82
N MET A 5 18.58 5.04 -15.22
CA MET A 5 18.71 3.67 -15.74
C MET A 5 19.13 2.74 -14.60
N ASP A 6 18.34 1.70 -14.37
CA ASP A 6 18.52 0.57 -13.44
C ASP A 6 17.94 0.72 -12.01
N ARG A 7 16.88 1.51 -11.78
CA ARG A 7 16.17 1.45 -10.51
C ARG A 7 15.09 0.38 -10.54
N THR A 8 15.23 -0.63 -9.69
CA THR A 8 14.19 -1.62 -9.44
C THR A 8 13.49 -1.25 -8.14
N THR A 9 12.17 -1.06 -8.19
CA THR A 9 11.33 -0.69 -7.04
C THR A 9 10.47 -1.88 -6.64
N LEU A 10 10.54 -2.29 -5.37
CA LEU A 10 9.61 -3.23 -4.78
C LEU A 10 8.41 -2.46 -4.19
N ILE A 11 7.19 -2.84 -4.57
CA ILE A 11 5.95 -2.29 -4.01
C ILE A 11 5.32 -3.32 -3.09
N VAL A 12 5.03 -2.90 -1.87
CA VAL A 12 4.52 -3.73 -0.78
C VAL A 12 3.13 -3.24 -0.38
N GLY A 13 2.15 -4.11 -0.37
CA GLY A 13 0.76 -3.81 0.02
C GLY A 13 0.60 -3.54 1.52
N ASP A 14 -0.64 -3.53 1.98
CA ASP A 14 -1.06 -3.15 3.32
C ASP A 14 -0.51 -4.08 4.41
N LEU A 15 0.08 -3.53 5.46
CA LEU A 15 0.77 -4.33 6.47
C LEU A 15 -0.11 -4.72 7.67
N HIS A 16 -1.01 -3.84 8.12
CA HIS A 16 -1.97 -4.13 9.19
C HIS A 16 -1.38 -4.92 10.36
N LEU A 17 -0.42 -4.34 11.08
CA LEU A 17 0.27 -4.90 12.25
C LEU A 17 1.02 -6.23 12.01
N LYS A 18 1.19 -6.65 10.74
CA LYS A 18 1.92 -7.88 10.38
C LYS A 18 3.39 -7.63 10.04
N GLN A 19 3.85 -6.37 10.09
CA GLN A 19 5.14 -5.95 9.57
C GLN A 19 6.30 -6.80 10.07
N GLU A 20 6.42 -7.06 11.36
CA GLU A 20 7.52 -7.86 11.92
C GLU A 20 7.53 -9.29 11.36
N SER A 21 6.36 -9.91 11.26
CA SER A 21 6.23 -11.25 10.67
C SER A 21 6.50 -11.26 9.17
N LEU A 22 6.26 -10.13 8.46
CA LEU A 22 6.44 -10.00 7.02
C LEU A 22 7.88 -9.62 6.61
N PHE A 23 8.72 -9.12 7.51
CA PHE A 23 10.08 -8.71 7.16
C PHE A 23 10.89 -9.80 6.44
N PRO A 24 10.84 -11.11 6.83
CA PRO A 24 11.57 -12.13 6.08
C PRO A 24 11.12 -12.28 4.62
N LEU A 25 9.83 -12.06 4.34
CA LEU A 25 9.28 -12.12 3.00
C LEU A 25 9.71 -10.88 2.19
N ILE A 26 9.58 -9.68 2.77
CA ILE A 26 9.95 -8.43 2.12
C ILE A 26 11.45 -8.37 1.86
N ASP A 27 12.27 -8.74 2.85
CA ASP A 27 13.74 -8.77 2.72
C ASP A 27 14.21 -9.74 1.64
N GLY A 28 13.60 -10.92 1.61
CA GLY A 28 13.89 -11.89 0.56
C GLY A 28 13.49 -11.41 -0.84
N ALA A 29 12.37 -10.67 -0.97
CA ALA A 29 11.96 -10.07 -2.23
C ALA A 29 12.91 -8.95 -2.68
N ILE A 30 13.37 -8.08 -1.76
CA ILE A 30 14.37 -7.05 -2.03
C ILE A 30 15.64 -7.70 -2.61
N GLU A 31 16.14 -8.73 -1.95
CA GLU A 31 17.36 -9.44 -2.37
C GLU A 31 17.16 -10.12 -3.73
N HIS A 32 16.07 -10.87 -3.89
CA HIS A 32 15.81 -11.63 -5.12
C HIS A 32 15.57 -10.74 -6.33
N ALA A 33 14.85 -9.63 -6.18
CA ALA A 33 14.59 -8.67 -7.24
C ALA A 33 15.78 -7.72 -7.49
N GLY A 34 16.74 -7.65 -6.59
CA GLY A 34 17.79 -6.63 -6.60
C GLY A 34 17.21 -5.22 -6.45
N ALA A 35 16.13 -5.07 -5.65
CA ALA A 35 15.45 -3.79 -5.50
C ALA A 35 16.32 -2.78 -4.74
N THR A 36 16.45 -1.59 -5.30
CA THR A 36 17.16 -0.45 -4.68
C THR A 36 16.20 0.48 -3.96
N ASP A 37 14.93 0.40 -4.31
CA ASP A 37 13.86 1.23 -3.76
C ASP A 37 12.70 0.33 -3.30
N VAL A 38 12.06 0.71 -2.19
CA VAL A 38 10.87 0.05 -1.65
C VAL A 38 9.80 1.11 -1.41
N ILE A 39 8.58 0.87 -1.86
CA ILE A 39 7.41 1.68 -1.52
C ILE A 39 6.45 0.81 -0.73
N LEU A 40 6.08 1.26 0.47
CA LEU A 40 5.08 0.62 1.31
C LEU A 40 3.75 1.36 1.11
N CYS A 41 2.68 0.67 0.72
CA CYS A 41 1.41 1.29 0.31
C CYS A 41 0.54 1.81 1.47
N GLY A 42 1.01 1.72 2.73
CA GLY A 42 0.27 2.23 3.88
C GLY A 42 -0.42 1.16 4.71
N ASP A 43 -1.36 1.62 5.53
CA ASP A 43 -2.12 0.81 6.48
C ASP A 43 -1.22 -0.05 7.37
N TYR A 44 -0.36 0.64 8.14
CA TYR A 44 0.53 0.01 9.12
C TYR A 44 -0.21 -0.33 10.39
N MET A 45 -1.25 0.45 10.69
CA MET A 45 -2.04 0.37 11.91
C MET A 45 -3.28 -0.50 11.71
N ASP A 46 -3.84 -0.91 12.83
CA ASP A 46 -5.13 -1.62 12.96
C ASP A 46 -5.19 -3.01 12.32
N ASP A 47 -5.56 -3.99 13.12
CA ASP A 47 -5.97 -5.33 12.69
C ASP A 47 -6.97 -5.92 13.69
N TRP A 48 -7.70 -6.91 13.25
CA TRP A 48 -8.79 -7.55 13.99
C TRP A 48 -8.38 -7.98 15.41
N GLY A 49 -8.93 -7.31 16.44
CA GLY A 49 -8.73 -7.68 17.85
C GLY A 49 -7.30 -7.53 18.37
N ALA A 50 -6.44 -6.76 17.71
CA ALA A 50 -5.14 -6.40 18.25
C ALA A 50 -5.28 -5.50 19.47
N ASP A 51 -4.41 -5.66 20.46
CA ASP A 51 -4.35 -4.71 21.57
C ASP A 51 -3.38 -3.55 21.28
N SER A 52 -3.50 -2.50 22.10
CA SER A 52 -2.73 -1.26 21.93
C SER A 52 -1.21 -1.47 21.98
N TRP A 53 -0.74 -2.38 22.84
CA TRP A 53 0.70 -2.62 22.99
C TRP A 53 1.27 -3.33 21.77
N PHE A 54 0.53 -4.32 21.27
CA PHE A 54 0.89 -5.01 20.03
C PHE A 54 0.97 -4.03 18.85
N ALA A 55 -0.02 -3.11 18.75
CA ALA A 55 -0.04 -2.12 17.68
C ALA A 55 1.14 -1.14 17.74
N LEU A 56 1.49 -0.67 18.94
CA LEU A 56 2.66 0.21 19.11
C LEU A 56 3.98 -0.53 18.85
N ASP A 57 4.12 -1.77 19.34
CA ASP A 57 5.31 -2.58 19.12
C ASP A 57 5.55 -2.86 17.64
N ALA A 58 4.51 -3.24 16.92
CA ALA A 58 4.54 -3.42 15.47
C ALA A 58 4.97 -2.13 14.73
N LEU A 59 4.48 -0.95 15.16
CA LEU A 59 4.88 0.33 14.59
C LEU A 59 6.35 0.65 14.88
N PHE A 60 6.84 0.40 16.10
CA PHE A 60 8.26 0.59 16.44
C PHE A 60 9.16 -0.33 15.63
N SER A 61 8.77 -1.60 15.48
CA SER A 61 9.51 -2.57 14.68
C SER A 61 9.60 -2.13 13.21
N LEU A 62 8.51 -1.57 12.65
CA LEU A 62 8.51 -1.04 11.30
C LEU A 62 9.48 0.14 11.14
N ILE A 63 9.45 1.10 12.06
CA ILE A 63 10.35 2.26 12.02
C ILE A 63 11.80 1.80 12.05
N ALA A 64 12.14 0.87 12.96
CA ALA A 64 13.49 0.34 13.07
C ALA A 64 13.92 -0.42 11.79
N TRP A 65 12.99 -1.17 11.17
CA TRP A 65 13.26 -1.85 9.91
C TRP A 65 13.51 -0.86 8.77
N ILE A 66 12.69 0.20 8.64
CA ILE A 66 12.85 1.26 7.63
C ILE A 66 14.24 1.92 7.77
N ASP A 67 14.59 2.32 8.98
CA ASP A 67 15.89 2.97 9.26
C ASP A 67 17.05 2.01 8.93
N GLY A 68 16.95 0.75 9.33
CA GLY A 68 17.96 -0.27 9.00
C GLY A 68 18.12 -0.51 7.50
N LYS A 69 17.03 -0.46 6.71
CA LYS A 69 17.11 -0.55 5.24
C LYS A 69 17.77 0.67 4.63
N ARG A 70 17.41 1.87 5.10
CA ARG A 70 18.05 3.11 4.65
C ARG A 70 19.54 3.15 4.95
N ASP A 71 19.94 2.70 6.13
CA ASP A 71 21.36 2.57 6.51
C ASP A 71 22.11 1.54 5.65
N ALA A 72 21.42 0.51 5.16
CA ALA A 72 21.96 -0.47 4.23
C ALA A 72 21.95 0.00 2.75
N GLY A 73 21.49 1.22 2.48
CA GLY A 73 21.49 1.83 1.14
C GLY A 73 20.25 1.53 0.29
N VAL A 74 19.20 0.95 0.87
CA VAL A 74 17.90 0.76 0.21
C VAL A 74 17.01 1.97 0.52
N SER A 75 16.51 2.64 -0.51
CA SER A 75 15.54 3.73 -0.34
C SER A 75 14.19 3.17 0.09
N VAL A 76 13.59 3.66 1.18
CA VAL A 76 12.26 3.23 1.62
C VAL A 76 11.34 4.44 1.72
N THR A 77 10.24 4.41 0.97
CA THR A 77 9.20 5.42 0.96
C THR A 77 7.91 4.83 1.56
N PRO A 78 7.58 5.16 2.81
CA PRO A 78 6.31 4.75 3.39
C PRO A 78 5.20 5.71 2.94
N LEU A 79 4.10 5.16 2.40
CA LEU A 79 2.89 5.93 2.10
C LEU A 79 1.93 5.90 3.30
N VAL A 80 1.03 6.87 3.36
CA VAL A 80 -0.05 6.91 4.34
C VAL A 80 -1.23 6.09 3.82
N GLY A 81 -1.77 5.19 4.64
CA GLY A 81 -3.05 4.53 4.39
C GLY A 81 -4.21 5.22 5.12
N ASN A 82 -5.43 4.77 4.87
CA ASN A 82 -6.62 5.36 5.50
C ASN A 82 -6.67 5.12 7.01
N HIS A 83 -6.15 3.98 7.50
CA HIS A 83 -6.02 3.73 8.94
C HIS A 83 -4.98 4.65 9.58
N ASP A 84 -3.80 4.79 8.98
CA ASP A 84 -2.72 5.65 9.45
C ASP A 84 -3.15 7.12 9.51
N PHE A 85 -3.93 7.57 8.50
CA PHE A 85 -4.42 8.93 8.39
C PHE A 85 -5.26 9.36 9.59
N CYS A 86 -6.01 8.44 10.20
CA CYS A 86 -6.78 8.69 11.41
C CYS A 86 -5.88 9.05 12.59
N TYR A 87 -4.80 8.30 12.80
CA TYR A 87 -3.83 8.58 13.86
C TYR A 87 -3.07 9.88 13.60
N LEU A 88 -2.66 10.13 12.35
CA LEU A 88 -1.95 11.37 11.97
C LEU A 88 -2.77 12.64 12.25
N ASN A 89 -4.07 12.58 12.02
CA ASN A 89 -4.97 13.73 12.08
C ASN A 89 -5.88 13.75 13.30
N HIS A 90 -5.64 12.85 14.27
CA HIS A 90 -6.38 12.75 15.53
C HIS A 90 -7.89 12.63 15.33
N PHE A 91 -8.34 11.84 14.36
CA PHE A 91 -9.74 11.45 14.29
C PHE A 91 -9.95 9.94 14.46
N ILE A 92 -11.21 9.61 14.76
CA ILE A 92 -11.62 8.24 14.99
C ILE A 92 -12.23 7.73 13.69
N GLY A 93 -11.53 6.78 13.06
CA GLY A 93 -12.01 6.03 11.92
C GLY A 93 -12.31 4.57 12.27
N CYS A 94 -12.52 3.75 11.25
CA CYS A 94 -12.67 2.32 11.41
C CYS A 94 -11.36 1.73 11.98
N GLY A 95 -11.46 0.98 13.07
CA GLY A 95 -10.31 0.31 13.69
C GLY A 95 -9.48 1.16 14.66
N THR A 96 -9.58 2.49 14.63
CA THR A 96 -8.71 3.40 15.40
C THR A 96 -8.78 3.15 16.92
N ASP A 97 -7.65 2.77 17.50
CA ASP A 97 -7.51 2.63 18.95
C ASP A 97 -7.23 3.99 19.64
N GLN A 98 -8.26 4.54 20.27
CA GLN A 98 -8.17 5.85 20.92
C GLN A 98 -7.15 5.92 22.07
N ARG A 99 -6.76 4.78 22.66
CA ARG A 99 -5.81 4.72 23.78
C ARG A 99 -4.39 5.05 23.36
N ILE A 100 -4.07 4.83 22.09
CA ILE A 100 -2.73 5.05 21.52
C ILE A 100 -2.73 6.13 20.41
N LEU A 101 -3.82 6.87 20.26
CA LEU A 101 -4.02 7.83 19.18
C LEU A 101 -2.86 8.84 19.09
N ASP A 102 -2.48 9.43 20.23
CA ASP A 102 -1.42 10.44 20.31
C ASP A 102 -0.04 9.83 20.09
N ASP A 103 0.24 8.69 20.73
CA ASP A 103 1.54 8.01 20.62
C ASP A 103 1.80 7.49 19.22
N ALA A 104 0.82 6.81 18.62
CA ALA A 104 0.92 6.32 17.26
C ALA A 104 1.00 7.46 16.24
N GLY A 105 0.16 8.50 16.38
CA GLY A 105 0.18 9.66 15.50
C GLY A 105 1.52 10.42 15.54
N TRP A 106 2.12 10.55 16.71
CA TRP A 106 3.44 11.16 16.84
C TRP A 106 4.54 10.32 16.15
N LYS A 107 4.48 8.99 16.27
CA LYS A 107 5.43 8.08 15.63
C LYS A 107 5.27 8.04 14.11
N LEU A 108 4.05 7.97 13.62
CA LEU A 108 3.77 8.01 12.19
C LEU A 108 4.31 9.30 11.53
N LYS A 109 4.20 10.45 12.21
CA LYS A 109 4.80 11.70 11.74
C LYS A 109 6.32 11.61 11.57
N GLN A 110 7.02 10.84 12.42
CA GLN A 110 8.47 10.67 12.33
C GLN A 110 8.92 9.76 11.19
N MET A 111 8.04 8.91 10.67
CA MET A 111 8.35 8.03 9.53
C MET A 111 8.56 8.80 8.22
N GLY A 112 8.07 10.05 8.14
CA GLY A 112 8.13 10.83 6.91
C GLY A 112 7.17 10.28 5.85
N LEU A 113 5.93 9.97 6.26
CA LEU A 113 4.90 9.44 5.39
C LEU A 113 4.62 10.38 4.21
N ARG A 114 4.37 9.79 3.05
CA ARG A 114 3.96 10.49 1.83
C ARG A 114 2.54 10.06 1.45
N ALA A 115 1.79 10.92 0.76
CA ALA A 115 0.49 10.55 0.20
C ALA A 115 0.65 9.77 -1.10
N ALA A 116 1.72 10.03 -1.84
CA ALA A 116 2.03 9.39 -3.11
C ALA A 116 3.53 9.32 -3.38
N ALA A 117 3.91 8.39 -4.25
CA ALA A 117 5.24 8.27 -4.84
C ALA A 117 5.11 7.95 -6.33
N VAL A 118 6.23 7.92 -7.05
CA VAL A 118 6.28 7.49 -8.46
C VAL A 118 7.33 6.38 -8.61
N ALA A 119 6.94 5.29 -9.25
CA ALA A 119 7.80 4.18 -9.61
C ALA A 119 7.76 3.96 -11.14
N ASP A 120 8.89 4.21 -11.81
CA ASP A 120 9.04 4.02 -13.25
C ASP A 120 7.89 4.69 -14.07
N GLY A 121 7.57 5.95 -13.71
CA GLY A 121 6.51 6.74 -14.34
C GLY A 121 5.07 6.44 -13.89
N ARG A 122 4.86 5.44 -13.05
CA ARG A 122 3.55 5.05 -12.50
C ARG A 122 3.29 5.72 -11.17
N LEU A 123 2.08 6.24 -10.97
CA LEU A 123 1.66 6.80 -9.70
C LEU A 123 1.43 5.69 -8.67
N VAL A 124 2.04 5.80 -7.51
CA VAL A 124 1.83 4.87 -6.39
C VAL A 124 1.13 5.61 -5.26
N THR A 125 -0.06 5.16 -4.89
CA THR A 125 -0.86 5.69 -3.77
C THR A 125 -1.43 4.54 -2.95
N HIS A 126 -2.07 4.86 -1.82
CA HIS A 126 -2.72 3.82 -1.04
C HIS A 126 -3.91 3.19 -1.77
N ALA A 127 -4.87 3.99 -2.26
CA ALA A 127 -6.13 3.47 -2.83
C ALA A 127 -6.40 3.90 -4.28
N GLY A 128 -5.61 4.80 -4.85
CA GLY A 128 -5.77 5.27 -6.23
C GLY A 128 -6.47 6.62 -6.37
N VAL A 129 -6.22 7.28 -7.47
CA VAL A 129 -6.82 8.56 -7.85
C VAL A 129 -7.88 8.32 -8.90
N THR A 130 -9.15 8.57 -8.56
CA THR A 130 -10.26 8.52 -9.54
C THR A 130 -10.28 9.78 -10.40
N GLY A 131 -10.80 9.68 -11.63
CA GLY A 131 -10.89 10.80 -12.56
C GLY A 131 -11.72 11.96 -12.01
N GLY A 132 -12.88 11.67 -11.44
CA GLY A 132 -13.74 12.70 -10.85
C GLY A 132 -13.12 13.37 -9.61
N TRP A 133 -12.29 12.66 -8.82
CA TRP A 133 -11.54 13.26 -7.73
C TRP A 133 -10.41 14.16 -8.25
N HIS A 134 -9.68 13.69 -9.27
CA HIS A 134 -8.63 14.44 -9.95
C HIS A 134 -9.16 15.77 -10.49
N ASP A 135 -10.22 15.71 -11.30
CA ASP A 135 -10.84 16.89 -11.90
C ASP A 135 -11.33 17.92 -10.87
N ARG A 136 -11.73 17.45 -9.70
CA ARG A 136 -12.26 18.31 -8.65
C ARG A 136 -11.17 19.03 -7.84
N TYR A 137 -10.04 18.36 -7.57
CA TYR A 137 -9.07 18.83 -6.58
C TYR A 137 -7.72 19.23 -7.15
N ILE A 138 -7.30 18.60 -8.26
CA ILE A 138 -5.99 18.82 -8.88
C ILE A 138 -6.07 18.86 -10.43
N PRO A 139 -7.05 19.55 -11.02
CA PRO A 139 -7.34 19.48 -12.47
C PRO A 139 -6.20 19.96 -13.37
N ASP A 140 -5.24 20.69 -12.83
CA ASP A 140 -4.10 21.25 -13.58
C ASP A 140 -2.87 20.32 -13.60
N THR A 141 -3.01 19.07 -13.11
CA THR A 141 -1.92 18.07 -13.12
C THR A 141 -2.11 17.06 -14.24
N GLU A 142 -1.06 16.76 -14.99
CA GLU A 142 -1.11 15.92 -16.19
C GLU A 142 -0.20 14.68 -16.08
N THR A 143 0.72 14.66 -15.13
CA THR A 143 1.71 13.58 -14.97
C THR A 143 1.65 12.95 -13.59
N SER A 144 2.09 11.70 -13.48
CA SER A 144 2.23 11.00 -12.20
C SER A 144 3.05 11.77 -11.17
N TYR A 145 4.07 12.52 -11.62
CA TYR A 145 4.93 13.34 -10.77
C TYR A 145 4.18 14.56 -10.21
N GLU A 146 3.46 15.31 -11.06
CA GLU A 146 2.66 16.46 -10.63
C GLU A 146 1.54 16.05 -9.68
N ILE A 147 0.87 14.92 -9.96
CA ILE A 147 -0.15 14.37 -9.07
C ILE A 147 0.49 13.99 -7.72
N ALA A 148 1.62 13.28 -7.73
CA ALA A 148 2.29 12.89 -6.50
C ALA A 148 2.72 14.09 -5.66
N ASP A 149 3.24 15.13 -6.29
CA ASP A 149 3.62 16.39 -5.61
C ASP A 149 2.39 17.08 -5.01
N ALA A 150 1.29 17.21 -5.77
CA ALA A 150 0.05 17.81 -5.29
C ALA A 150 -0.55 17.03 -4.09
N LEU A 151 -0.60 15.69 -4.16
CA LEU A 151 -1.09 14.85 -3.06
C LEU A 151 -0.23 14.99 -1.80
N ASN A 152 1.09 15.07 -1.98
CA ASN A 152 2.02 15.26 -0.87
C ASN A 152 1.89 16.65 -0.23
N GLU A 153 1.69 17.70 -1.04
CA GLU A 153 1.39 19.04 -0.53
C GLU A 153 0.05 19.08 0.24
N MET A 154 -0.96 18.32 -0.22
CA MET A 154 -2.22 18.18 0.51
C MET A 154 -2.05 17.49 1.85
N LEU A 155 -1.23 16.45 1.93
CA LEU A 155 -0.96 15.74 3.19
C LEU A 155 -0.21 16.63 4.20
N ASP A 156 0.78 17.39 3.73
CA ASP A 156 1.59 18.31 4.54
C ASP A 156 0.84 19.60 4.92
N GLY A 157 -0.32 19.83 4.29
CA GLY A 157 -1.14 21.02 4.47
C GLY A 157 -1.94 21.05 5.78
N THR A 158 -3.00 21.87 5.78
CA THR A 158 -3.92 21.89 6.92
C THR A 158 -4.77 20.62 6.97
N VAL A 159 -5.21 20.21 8.18
CA VAL A 159 -6.11 19.04 8.35
C VAL A 159 -7.35 19.12 7.45
N THR A 160 -7.89 20.33 7.23
CA THR A 160 -9.04 20.53 6.34
C THR A 160 -8.69 20.20 4.89
N PHE A 161 -7.50 20.56 4.44
CA PHE A 161 -7.04 20.29 3.08
C PHE A 161 -6.69 18.80 2.91
N ALA A 162 -5.99 18.22 3.88
CA ALA A 162 -5.67 16.79 3.87
C ALA A 162 -6.93 15.89 3.88
N ARG A 163 -8.07 16.35 4.41
CA ARG A 163 -9.33 15.59 4.43
C ARG A 163 -9.87 15.25 3.05
N CYS A 164 -9.52 16.01 2.01
CA CYS A 164 -9.93 15.67 0.65
C CYS A 164 -9.33 14.32 0.20
N LEU A 165 -8.15 13.95 0.73
CA LEU A 165 -7.54 12.63 0.49
C LEU A 165 -8.36 11.47 1.09
N TYR A 166 -9.16 11.76 2.14
CA TYR A 166 -9.88 10.78 2.97
C TYR A 166 -11.35 10.62 2.60
N GLU A 167 -11.80 11.10 1.45
CA GLU A 167 -13.19 10.97 1.02
C GLU A 167 -13.52 9.52 0.63
N ALA A 168 -14.38 8.85 1.41
CA ALA A 168 -14.80 7.49 1.13
C ALA A 168 -15.99 7.45 0.17
N GLY A 169 -15.90 6.60 -0.85
CA GLY A 169 -16.96 6.33 -1.81
C GLY A 169 -17.97 5.30 -1.32
N TYR A 170 -18.98 5.04 -2.16
CA TYR A 170 -20.05 4.08 -1.85
C TYR A 170 -19.53 2.65 -1.69
N GLY A 171 -18.53 2.26 -2.44
CA GLY A 171 -17.90 0.93 -2.38
C GLY A 171 -17.33 0.61 -0.99
N ARG A 172 -16.99 1.65 -0.22
CA ARG A 172 -16.42 1.55 1.14
C ARG A 172 -17.36 2.12 2.22
N GLY A 173 -18.66 2.23 1.93
CA GLY A 173 -19.68 2.66 2.88
C GLY A 173 -19.69 4.16 3.17
N GLY A 174 -18.96 4.95 2.40
CA GLY A 174 -19.02 6.41 2.41
C GLY A 174 -20.14 6.96 1.53
N SER A 175 -20.04 8.23 1.18
CA SER A 175 -21.06 8.93 0.37
C SER A 175 -20.48 9.81 -0.72
N SER A 176 -19.16 9.82 -0.92
CA SER A 176 -18.53 10.57 -1.98
C SER A 176 -18.83 9.93 -3.35
N LEU A 177 -19.14 10.74 -4.33
CA LEU A 177 -19.24 10.32 -5.73
C LEU A 177 -17.86 10.22 -6.38
N THR A 178 -16.88 10.87 -5.77
CA THR A 178 -15.49 10.92 -6.21
C THR A 178 -14.62 10.53 -5.03
N PRO A 179 -14.40 9.21 -4.79
CA PRO A 179 -13.60 8.75 -3.66
C PRO A 179 -12.14 9.21 -3.79
N GLY A 180 -11.55 9.55 -2.65
CA GLY A 180 -10.20 10.07 -2.56
C GLY A 180 -9.11 8.98 -2.55
N PRO A 181 -7.84 9.39 -2.70
CA PRO A 181 -6.69 8.48 -2.84
C PRO A 181 -6.44 7.53 -1.68
N LEU A 182 -7.12 7.72 -0.54
CA LEU A 182 -7.02 6.84 0.63
C LEU A 182 -8.22 5.89 0.78
N TRP A 183 -9.28 6.00 -0.08
CA TRP A 183 -10.51 5.25 0.10
C TRP A 183 -11.18 4.74 -1.17
N ALA A 184 -10.62 4.95 -2.35
CA ALA A 184 -11.20 4.43 -3.57
C ALA A 184 -11.27 2.90 -3.54
N ASP A 185 -12.46 2.32 -3.79
CA ASP A 185 -12.58 0.88 -3.98
C ASP A 185 -12.05 0.48 -5.35
N MET A 186 -11.57 -0.77 -5.49
CA MET A 186 -11.09 -1.30 -6.76
C MET A 186 -12.06 -1.05 -7.91
N ASN A 187 -13.35 -1.29 -7.70
CA ASN A 187 -14.35 -1.10 -8.77
C ASN A 187 -14.53 0.38 -9.12
N GLU A 188 -14.55 1.26 -8.10
CA GLU A 188 -14.64 2.71 -8.30
C GLU A 188 -13.44 3.25 -9.09
N LEU A 189 -12.24 2.74 -8.78
CA LEU A 189 -11.02 3.13 -9.48
C LEU A 189 -10.94 2.58 -10.91
N LEU A 190 -11.41 1.37 -11.15
CA LEU A 190 -11.42 0.76 -12.49
C LEU A 190 -12.50 1.37 -13.39
N ASP A 191 -13.62 1.82 -12.80
CA ASP A 191 -14.72 2.47 -13.53
C ASP A 191 -14.43 3.94 -13.88
N ASP A 192 -13.58 4.61 -13.08
CA ASP A 192 -13.24 6.04 -13.25
C ASP A 192 -11.77 6.32 -12.90
N PRO A 193 -10.79 5.78 -13.63
CA PRO A 193 -9.37 6.04 -13.36
C PRO A 193 -8.98 7.46 -13.80
N ALA A 194 -8.01 8.08 -13.12
CA ALA A 194 -7.41 9.33 -13.60
C ALA A 194 -6.87 9.13 -15.03
N PRO A 195 -7.26 10.00 -16.01
CA PRO A 195 -6.88 9.83 -17.39
C PRO A 195 -5.36 9.86 -17.61
N TYR A 196 -4.87 9.00 -18.50
CA TYR A 196 -3.45 8.89 -18.92
C TYR A 196 -2.47 8.50 -17.80
N ILE A 197 -2.95 8.10 -16.61
CA ILE A 197 -2.11 7.76 -15.45
C ILE A 197 -2.19 6.27 -15.17
N ASP A 198 -1.07 5.57 -15.33
CA ASP A 198 -0.91 4.22 -14.79
C ASP A 198 -0.72 4.30 -13.28
N GLN A 199 -1.41 3.43 -12.53
CA GLN A 199 -1.43 3.48 -11.08
C GLN A 199 -1.08 2.14 -10.43
N ILE A 200 -0.48 2.19 -9.25
CA ILE A 200 -0.22 1.03 -8.40
C ILE A 200 -0.80 1.34 -7.01
N VAL A 201 -1.59 0.42 -6.47
CA VAL A 201 -2.35 0.65 -5.24
C VAL A 201 -2.40 -0.58 -4.33
N GLY A 202 -2.59 -0.33 -3.03
CA GLY A 202 -2.95 -1.31 -1.99
C GLY A 202 -4.45 -1.32 -1.71
N HIS A 203 -4.84 -1.16 -0.44
CA HIS A 203 -6.17 -0.88 0.10
C HIS A 203 -7.25 -1.93 -0.17
N THR A 204 -7.41 -2.38 -1.40
CA THR A 204 -8.42 -3.39 -1.74
C THR A 204 -7.78 -4.76 -1.74
N PRO A 205 -8.20 -5.68 -0.82
CA PRO A 205 -7.63 -7.02 -0.77
C PRO A 205 -7.82 -7.78 -2.07
N VAL A 206 -6.72 -8.32 -2.59
CA VAL A 206 -6.69 -9.16 -3.80
C VAL A 206 -6.06 -10.52 -3.50
N MET A 207 -6.38 -11.52 -4.31
CA MET A 207 -5.84 -12.88 -4.12
C MET A 207 -4.36 -12.97 -4.50
N SER A 208 -3.97 -12.24 -5.53
CA SER A 208 -2.59 -12.11 -6.01
C SER A 208 -2.38 -10.70 -6.54
N ALA A 209 -1.14 -10.21 -6.49
CA ALA A 209 -0.80 -8.93 -7.09
C ALA A 209 -0.90 -9.05 -8.61
N ASP A 210 -1.70 -8.16 -9.22
CA ASP A 210 -2.04 -8.21 -10.64
C ASP A 210 -2.34 -6.82 -11.19
N THR A 211 -2.34 -6.70 -12.54
CA THR A 211 -2.62 -5.46 -13.25
C THR A 211 -3.88 -5.60 -14.10
N HIS A 212 -4.71 -4.59 -14.06
CA HIS A 212 -5.97 -4.50 -14.78
C HIS A 212 -5.96 -3.34 -15.76
N VAL A 213 -6.68 -3.49 -16.87
CA VAL A 213 -6.94 -2.39 -17.80
C VAL A 213 -8.18 -1.64 -17.33
N ALA A 214 -8.06 -0.35 -17.07
CA ALA A 214 -9.15 0.53 -16.71
C ALA A 214 -9.40 1.51 -17.87
N TYR A 215 -10.65 1.72 -18.23
CA TYR A 215 -11.03 2.61 -19.33
C TYR A 215 -11.57 3.91 -18.78
N TRP A 216 -11.14 5.02 -19.36
CA TRP A 216 -11.68 6.34 -19.05
C TRP A 216 -12.27 6.97 -20.30
N TYR A 217 -13.32 7.79 -20.11
CA TYR A 217 -14.10 8.40 -21.17
C TYR A 217 -14.18 9.91 -20.94
N GLY A 218 -13.52 10.69 -21.81
CA GLY A 218 -13.62 12.15 -21.81
C GLY A 218 -14.55 12.65 -22.91
N ASP A 219 -14.92 13.91 -22.84
CA ASP A 219 -15.82 14.55 -23.83
C ASP A 219 -15.29 14.54 -25.26
N VAL A 220 -13.95 14.50 -25.42
CA VAL A 220 -13.26 14.59 -26.72
C VAL A 220 -12.43 13.34 -27.02
N GLN A 221 -12.03 12.60 -26.00
CA GLN A 221 -11.12 11.47 -26.13
C GLN A 221 -11.44 10.40 -25.08
N GLU A 222 -11.24 9.15 -25.47
CA GLU A 222 -11.29 7.98 -24.59
C GLU A 222 -9.93 7.28 -24.60
N GLY A 223 -9.64 6.49 -23.56
CA GLY A 223 -8.38 5.74 -23.47
C GLY A 223 -8.42 4.69 -22.37
N ALA A 224 -7.25 4.12 -22.10
CA ALA A 224 -7.07 3.14 -21.05
C ALA A 224 -5.82 3.49 -20.23
N SER A 225 -5.89 3.20 -18.95
CA SER A 225 -4.78 3.22 -17.99
C SER A 225 -4.61 1.83 -17.39
N PHE A 226 -3.41 1.52 -16.92
CA PHE A 226 -3.14 0.28 -16.22
C PHE A 226 -3.17 0.54 -14.71
N VAL A 227 -3.96 -0.27 -13.99
CA VAL A 227 -4.04 -0.21 -12.52
C VAL A 227 -3.60 -1.53 -11.93
N SER A 228 -2.53 -1.49 -11.13
CA SER A 228 -1.98 -2.66 -10.46
C SER A 228 -2.37 -2.66 -8.99
N PHE A 229 -2.89 -3.78 -8.49
CA PHE A 229 -3.32 -3.97 -7.11
C PHE A 229 -2.35 -4.91 -6.38
N CYS A 230 -1.95 -4.56 -5.16
CA CYS A 230 -0.96 -5.33 -4.41
C CYS A 230 -1.30 -5.58 -2.92
N ASP A 231 -2.53 -5.30 -2.45
CA ASP A 231 -2.93 -5.72 -1.10
C ASP A 231 -3.23 -7.22 -1.04
N THR A 232 -2.17 -8.02 -0.93
CA THR A 232 -2.22 -9.48 -0.82
C THR A 232 -1.98 -9.99 0.60
N PHE A 233 -1.70 -9.09 1.56
CA PHE A 233 -1.40 -9.45 2.94
C PHE A 233 -2.60 -9.38 3.87
N SER A 234 -3.74 -8.94 3.38
CA SER A 234 -4.96 -8.85 4.16
C SER A 234 -5.44 -10.21 4.67
N LEU A 235 -5.93 -10.22 5.92
CA LEU A 235 -6.43 -11.42 6.59
C LEU A 235 -7.93 -11.29 6.91
N ARG A 236 -8.61 -12.42 6.93
CA ARG A 236 -9.96 -12.52 7.49
C ARG A 236 -9.91 -12.34 9.00
N ARG A 237 -11.08 -12.15 9.61
CA ARG A 237 -11.21 -11.96 11.06
C ARG A 237 -10.68 -13.15 11.89
N ASP A 238 -10.62 -14.33 11.32
CA ASP A 238 -10.05 -15.55 11.93
C ASP A 238 -8.54 -15.68 11.68
N LEU A 239 -7.92 -14.65 11.12
CA LEU A 239 -6.53 -14.55 10.71
C LEU A 239 -6.13 -15.58 9.64
N THR A 240 -7.08 -16.02 8.81
CA THR A 240 -6.77 -16.76 7.57
C THR A 240 -6.47 -15.78 6.42
N PRO A 241 -5.48 -16.04 5.57
CA PRO A 241 -5.12 -15.13 4.50
C PRO A 241 -6.22 -15.01 3.44
N LEU A 242 -6.36 -13.80 2.90
CA LEU A 242 -7.14 -13.50 1.71
C LEU A 242 -6.30 -13.66 0.45
N GLY A 243 -5.07 -13.16 0.48
CA GLY A 243 -4.15 -13.20 -0.64
C GLY A 243 -2.99 -14.19 -0.46
N ASP A 244 -2.14 -14.25 -1.46
CA ASP A 244 -1.03 -15.21 -1.57
C ASP A 244 0.33 -14.67 -1.14
N GLY A 245 0.38 -13.42 -0.66
CA GLY A 245 1.59 -12.76 -0.19
C GLY A 245 2.50 -12.25 -1.32
N SER A 246 2.00 -12.14 -2.54
CA SER A 246 2.75 -11.54 -3.64
C SER A 246 2.88 -10.03 -3.50
N MET A 247 3.95 -9.48 -4.07
CA MET A 247 4.27 -8.05 -4.15
C MET A 247 4.52 -7.68 -5.61
N LEU A 248 4.70 -6.40 -5.92
CA LEU A 248 5.05 -5.97 -7.27
C LEU A 248 6.51 -5.50 -7.34
N VAL A 249 7.14 -5.82 -8.45
CA VAL A 249 8.47 -5.31 -8.83
C VAL A 249 8.31 -4.46 -10.08
N VAL A 250 8.79 -3.23 -10.01
CA VAL A 250 8.63 -2.22 -11.06
C VAL A 250 10.02 -1.77 -11.53
N GLY A 251 10.23 -1.81 -12.83
CA GLY A 251 11.45 -1.35 -13.47
C GLY A 251 11.47 -1.71 -14.96
N ASP A 252 12.32 -1.06 -15.74
CA ASP A 252 12.47 -1.28 -17.19
C ASP A 252 11.15 -1.22 -17.99
N GLY A 253 10.25 -0.33 -17.61
CA GLY A 253 8.93 -0.17 -18.23
C GLY A 253 7.92 -1.27 -17.87
N LYS A 254 8.25 -2.19 -16.97
CA LYS A 254 7.43 -3.36 -16.64
C LYS A 254 6.96 -3.35 -15.19
N VAL A 255 5.83 -4.01 -14.97
CA VAL A 255 5.32 -4.40 -13.65
C VAL A 255 5.27 -5.92 -13.61
N LYS A 256 5.86 -6.51 -12.59
CA LYS A 256 5.87 -7.96 -12.38
C LYS A 256 5.42 -8.28 -10.97
N SER A 257 4.72 -9.40 -10.81
CA SER A 257 4.43 -9.99 -9.51
C SER A 257 5.62 -10.81 -9.03
N ILE A 258 5.96 -10.68 -7.74
CA ILE A 258 6.98 -11.51 -7.06
C ILE A 258 6.38 -12.17 -5.83
N SER A 259 6.59 -13.48 -5.67
CA SER A 259 6.06 -14.24 -4.54
C SER A 259 6.98 -15.36 -4.07
N ASN A 260 6.85 -15.73 -2.80
CA ASN A 260 7.37 -16.96 -2.22
C ASN A 260 6.34 -17.54 -1.24
N ARG A 261 5.52 -18.47 -1.73
CA ARG A 261 4.40 -19.03 -0.96
C ARG A 261 4.84 -19.76 0.31
N GLY A 262 6.03 -20.36 0.31
CA GLY A 262 6.57 -21.04 1.50
C GLY A 262 6.89 -20.03 2.61
N VAL A 263 7.60 -18.97 2.28
CA VAL A 263 7.92 -17.89 3.22
C VAL A 263 6.64 -17.18 3.68
N TRP A 264 5.71 -16.87 2.77
CA TRP A 264 4.41 -16.26 3.10
C TRP A 264 3.63 -17.07 4.16
N ARG A 265 3.47 -18.37 3.94
CA ARG A 265 2.77 -19.26 4.90
C ARG A 265 3.43 -19.23 6.27
N LYS A 266 4.78 -19.24 6.32
CA LYS A 266 5.52 -19.11 7.57
C LYS A 266 5.25 -17.78 8.25
N CYS A 267 5.29 -16.67 7.52
CA CYS A 267 4.99 -15.34 8.05
C CYS A 267 3.60 -15.28 8.71
N ILE A 268 2.59 -15.86 8.07
CA ILE A 268 1.24 -15.92 8.64
C ILE A 268 1.16 -16.82 9.87
N ALA A 269 1.88 -17.95 9.88
CA ALA A 269 1.95 -18.82 11.05
C ALA A 269 2.58 -18.10 12.24
N ASP A 270 3.69 -17.38 12.02
CA ASP A 270 4.39 -16.60 13.03
C ASP A 270 3.49 -15.45 13.56
N TYR A 271 2.80 -14.74 12.67
CA TYR A 271 1.83 -13.70 13.05
C TYR A 271 0.70 -14.25 13.94
N ARG A 272 0.10 -15.37 13.58
CA ARG A 272 -0.95 -16.03 14.37
C ARG A 272 -0.46 -16.42 15.76
N ILE A 273 0.78 -16.90 15.87
CA ILE A 273 1.41 -17.21 17.16
C ILE A 273 1.59 -15.93 17.99
N ALA A 274 2.13 -14.86 17.38
CA ALA A 274 2.31 -13.57 18.04
C ALA A 274 0.98 -12.97 18.55
N ARG A 275 -0.11 -13.21 17.81
CA ARG A 275 -1.48 -12.80 18.19
C ARG A 275 -2.15 -13.73 19.20
N GLY A 276 -1.49 -14.79 19.65
CA GLY A 276 -2.05 -15.78 20.58
C GLY A 276 -3.24 -16.58 19.99
N VAL A 277 -3.39 -16.58 18.69
CA VAL A 277 -4.48 -17.25 17.97
C VAL A 277 -3.99 -18.59 17.42
N GLY A 278 -4.26 -19.65 18.19
CA GLY A 278 -4.34 -21.02 17.65
C GLY A 278 -3.04 -21.76 17.47
N LYS A 279 -3.19 -23.05 17.11
CA LYS A 279 -2.13 -23.93 16.66
C LYS A 279 -1.50 -23.39 15.38
N PRO A 280 -0.21 -23.69 15.12
CA PRO A 280 0.37 -23.49 13.80
C PRO A 280 -0.62 -24.02 12.75
N LEU A 281 -0.79 -23.31 11.63
CA LEU A 281 -1.40 -23.91 10.45
C LEU A 281 -0.66 -25.24 10.24
N GLU A 282 -1.38 -26.36 10.18
CA GLU A 282 -0.75 -27.63 9.75
C GLU A 282 -0.22 -27.35 8.34
N LEU A 283 1.07 -27.14 8.29
CA LEU A 283 1.80 -26.90 7.05
C LEU A 283 2.04 -28.29 6.46
N ASP A 284 0.97 -28.86 5.87
CA ASP A 284 1.12 -30.07 5.09
C ASP A 284 2.18 -29.80 4.01
N ASP A 285 3.31 -30.50 4.14
CA ASP A 285 4.43 -30.58 3.20
C ASP A 285 4.66 -29.28 2.39
N ILE A 286 5.28 -28.28 3.06
CA ILE A 286 5.82 -27.14 2.33
C ILE A 286 7.02 -27.69 1.53
N GLU A 287 6.79 -28.12 0.29
CA GLU A 287 7.88 -28.00 -0.69
C GLU A 287 8.39 -26.58 -0.59
N GLU A 288 9.69 -26.41 -0.35
CA GLU A 288 10.35 -25.11 -0.39
C GLU A 288 10.10 -24.51 -1.78
N SER A 289 8.98 -23.79 -1.94
CA SER A 289 8.69 -23.07 -3.15
C SER A 289 9.69 -21.93 -3.24
N GLY A 290 10.52 -21.93 -4.26
CA GLY A 290 11.43 -20.84 -4.56
C GLY A 290 10.68 -19.54 -4.85
N TRP A 291 11.40 -18.48 -5.10
CA TRP A 291 10.84 -17.21 -5.58
C TRP A 291 10.29 -17.40 -7.00
N THR A 292 9.12 -16.84 -7.23
CA THR A 292 8.46 -16.78 -8.54
C THR A 292 8.31 -15.32 -8.94
N VAL A 293 8.66 -15.00 -10.18
CA VAL A 293 8.48 -13.67 -10.78
C VAL A 293 7.72 -13.84 -12.07
N GLU A 294 6.57 -13.19 -12.20
CA GLU A 294 5.65 -13.33 -13.32
C GLU A 294 5.28 -11.94 -13.87
N ASP A 295 5.11 -11.81 -15.18
CA ASP A 295 4.56 -10.58 -15.78
C ASP A 295 3.08 -10.44 -15.35
N THR A 296 2.63 -9.22 -15.03
CA THR A 296 1.24 -8.95 -14.59
C THR A 296 0.31 -8.63 -15.76
N ILE A 297 0.86 -8.38 -16.95
CA ILE A 297 0.16 -8.24 -18.24
C ILE A 297 0.96 -8.94 -19.32
#